data_3a6da6aa9ad05482ca1572020c0cd5cc
#
_entry.id   3a6da6aa9ad05482ca1572020c0cd5cc
#
_cell.length_a   1.000
_cell.length_b   1.000
_cell.length_c   1.000
_cell.angle_alpha   90.00
_cell.angle_beta   90.00
_cell.angle_gamma   90.00
#
_symmetry.space_group_name_H-M   'P 1'
#
loop_
_entity.id
_entity.type
_entity.pdbx_description
1 polymer ?
#
loop_
_entity_poly.entity_id
_entity_poly.type
_entity_poly.pdbx_seq_one_letter_code
_entity_poly.pdbx_strand_id
1 'polypeptide(L)'
;MAYTTIDNPGLFFNTKLYAGNGGTQSITGVGFQPDFVWIKDRGQVNSHFLYDVIRTATKRLNTNNTNAESTISNSLTSFDSDGFSLGNYAGTNDNYNYASWNWLAGGTASSNTDGDINSTVSANTT
;
A
#
# COMPACT_ATOMS: atom_id res chain seq x y z
N MET A 1 22.30 11.31 22.34
CA MET A 1 22.41 9.87 21.96
C MET A 1 21.18 9.57 21.12
N ALA A 2 21.36 9.20 19.86
CA ALA A 2 20.23 8.80 19.03
C ALA A 2 19.75 7.41 19.48
N TYR A 3 18.45 7.27 19.74
CA TYR A 3 17.85 5.99 20.16
C TYR A 3 17.57 5.04 18.97
N THR A 4 17.74 5.53 17.75
CA THR A 4 17.49 4.79 16.50
C THR A 4 18.38 5.36 15.40
N THR A 5 18.70 4.55 14.40
CA THR A 5 19.37 4.95 13.15
C THR A 5 18.40 5.61 12.17
N ILE A 6 17.10 5.63 12.45
CA ILE A 6 16.08 6.29 11.61
C ILE A 6 16.03 7.77 11.99
N ASP A 7 16.80 8.59 11.29
CA ASP A 7 16.84 10.03 11.51
C ASP A 7 15.74 10.79 10.73
N ASN A 8 15.24 10.18 9.65
CA ASN A 8 14.21 10.76 8.80
C ASN A 8 13.10 9.72 8.54
N PRO A 9 12.00 9.75 9.31
CA PRO A 9 10.89 8.81 9.12
C PRO A 9 10.24 8.92 7.74
N GLY A 10 10.35 10.06 7.05
CA GLY A 10 9.84 10.25 5.70
C GLY A 10 10.51 9.38 4.63
N LEU A 11 11.65 8.73 4.95
CA LEU A 11 12.28 7.73 4.07
C LEU A 11 11.59 6.36 4.13
N PHE A 12 10.75 6.12 5.15
CA PHE A 12 10.16 4.81 5.42
C PHE A 12 8.64 4.83 5.51
N PHE A 13 8.06 6.01 5.76
CA PHE A 13 6.62 6.18 5.87
C PHE A 13 6.21 7.56 5.39
N ASN A 14 5.24 7.60 4.46
CA ASN A 14 4.62 8.84 4.01
C ASN A 14 3.12 8.66 3.78
N THR A 15 2.37 9.72 4.07
CA THR A 15 0.95 9.82 3.75
C THR A 15 0.77 10.65 2.49
N LYS A 16 -0.10 10.19 1.58
CA LYS A 16 -0.47 10.95 0.38
C LYS A 16 -1.97 11.20 0.34
N LEU A 17 -2.35 12.45 0.11
CA LEU A 17 -3.72 12.83 -0.23
C LEU A 17 -3.82 12.99 -1.74
N TYR A 18 -4.88 12.44 -2.34
CA TYR A 18 -5.11 12.59 -3.77
C TYR A 18 -6.59 12.69 -4.10
N ALA A 19 -6.90 13.33 -5.23
CA ALA A 19 -8.23 13.31 -5.83
C ALA A 19 -8.28 12.17 -6.85
N GLY A 20 -9.28 11.33 -6.76
CA GLY A 20 -9.56 10.33 -7.79
C GLY A 20 -10.06 10.97 -9.08
N ASN A 21 -9.92 10.30 -10.19
CA ASN A 21 -10.29 10.82 -11.52
C ASN A 21 -11.23 9.89 -12.30
N GLY A 22 -11.67 8.79 -11.70
CA GLY A 22 -12.53 7.78 -12.35
C GLY A 22 -11.87 7.01 -13.50
N GLY A 23 -10.59 7.28 -13.80
CA GLY A 23 -9.82 6.66 -14.87
C GLY A 23 -8.59 5.93 -14.35
N THR A 24 -7.49 5.98 -15.12
CA THR A 24 -6.18 5.54 -14.66
C THR A 24 -5.36 6.73 -14.19
N GLN A 25 -4.60 6.59 -13.11
CA GLN A 25 -3.65 7.61 -12.67
C GLN A 25 -2.51 7.02 -11.85
N SER A 26 -1.37 7.70 -11.84
CA SER A 26 -0.25 7.40 -10.96
C SER A 26 -0.22 8.39 -9.80
N ILE A 27 -0.14 7.87 -8.59
CA ILE A 27 0.02 8.65 -7.36
C ILE A 27 1.50 8.70 -7.05
N THR A 28 2.10 9.87 -7.23
CA THR A 28 3.54 10.13 -7.08
C THR A 28 3.85 11.03 -5.90
N GLY A 29 5.13 11.21 -5.57
CA GLY A 29 5.59 12.03 -4.47
C GLY A 29 5.45 11.35 -3.12
N VAL A 30 5.48 10.01 -3.09
CA VAL A 30 5.61 9.22 -1.87
C VAL A 30 7.06 9.26 -1.38
N GLY A 31 8.03 9.38 -2.30
CA GLY A 31 9.46 9.47 -2.00
C GLY A 31 10.18 8.12 -2.01
N PHE A 32 9.44 7.03 -2.20
CA PHE A 32 9.96 5.66 -2.32
C PHE A 32 8.94 4.76 -3.00
N GLN A 33 9.35 3.56 -3.43
CA GLN A 33 8.41 2.52 -3.80
C GLN A 33 7.79 1.94 -2.53
N PRO A 34 6.47 2.11 -2.31
CA PRO A 34 5.85 1.53 -1.12
C PRO A 34 5.75 0.00 -1.25
N ASP A 35 6.05 -0.70 -0.16
CA ASP A 35 5.83 -2.14 -0.03
C ASP A 35 4.47 -2.47 0.58
N PHE A 36 3.86 -1.48 1.25
CA PHE A 36 2.57 -1.59 1.89
C PHE A 36 1.79 -0.28 1.68
N VAL A 37 0.58 -0.38 1.15
CA VAL A 37 -0.31 0.76 0.86
C VAL A 37 -1.68 0.52 1.46
N TRP A 38 -2.12 1.44 2.31
CA TRP A 38 -3.46 1.45 2.87
C TRP A 38 -4.23 2.65 2.34
N ILE A 39 -5.38 2.42 1.68
CA ILE A 39 -6.17 3.46 1.02
C ILE A 39 -7.54 3.61 1.68
N LYS A 40 -7.94 4.86 1.92
CA LYS A 40 -9.29 5.21 2.39
C LYS A 40 -9.90 6.31 1.53
N ASP A 41 -11.09 6.03 1.03
CA ASP A 41 -11.98 7.04 0.47
C ASP A 41 -12.48 7.97 1.60
N ARG A 42 -12.25 9.27 1.46
CA ARG A 42 -12.63 10.29 2.45
C ARG A 42 -14.00 10.90 2.17
N GLY A 43 -14.55 10.66 0.99
CA GLY A 43 -15.82 11.22 0.52
C GLY A 43 -17.00 10.25 0.61
N GLN A 44 -16.73 8.95 0.71
CA GLN A 44 -17.76 7.91 0.67
C GLN A 44 -17.55 6.84 1.75
N VAL A 45 -18.58 6.05 2.00
CA VAL A 45 -18.61 4.92 2.95
C VAL A 45 -17.99 3.64 2.37
N ASN A 46 -16.99 3.78 1.49
CA ASN A 46 -16.26 2.65 0.95
C ASN A 46 -15.41 1.96 2.02
N SER A 47 -15.18 0.67 1.83
CA SER A 47 -14.23 -0.11 2.64
C SER A 47 -12.82 0.50 2.60
N HIS A 48 -12.01 0.13 3.56
CA HIS A 48 -10.60 0.49 3.60
C HIS A 48 -9.79 -0.63 2.97
N PHE A 49 -8.97 -0.30 1.97
CA PHE A 49 -8.26 -1.27 1.14
C PHE A 49 -6.78 -1.30 1.45
N LEU A 50 -6.26 -2.49 1.64
CA LEU A 50 -4.88 -2.75 1.95
C LEU A 50 -4.24 -3.60 0.86
N TYR A 51 -3.08 -3.16 0.40
CA TYR A 51 -2.25 -3.81 -0.62
C TYR A 51 -0.82 -3.94 -0.12
N ASP A 52 -0.13 -4.98 -0.53
CA ASP A 52 1.31 -5.13 -0.30
C ASP A 52 1.99 -5.86 -1.46
N VAL A 53 3.31 -5.68 -1.54
CA VAL A 53 4.13 -6.26 -2.62
C VAL A 53 4.23 -7.78 -2.54
N ILE A 54 4.06 -8.37 -1.35
CA ILE A 54 4.16 -9.83 -1.17
C ILE A 54 3.00 -10.55 -1.82
N ARG A 55 1.77 -10.00 -1.65
CA ARG A 55 0.56 -10.52 -2.30
C ARG A 55 0.43 -10.08 -3.74
N THR A 56 1.26 -9.15 -4.18
CA THR A 56 1.26 -8.50 -5.48
C THR A 56 0.17 -7.43 -5.66
N ALA A 57 0.34 -6.58 -6.67
CA ALA A 57 -0.68 -5.61 -7.06
C ALA A 57 -2.01 -6.31 -7.40
N THR A 58 -3.11 -5.57 -7.34
CA THR A 58 -4.50 -5.99 -7.57
C THR A 58 -5.12 -6.87 -6.49
N LYS A 59 -4.34 -7.52 -5.64
CA LYS A 59 -4.82 -8.32 -4.52
C LYS A 59 -5.00 -7.44 -3.28
N ARG A 60 -6.21 -7.42 -2.74
CA ARG A 60 -6.54 -6.56 -1.61
C ARG A 60 -7.14 -7.31 -0.45
N LEU A 61 -6.94 -6.77 0.74
CA LEU A 61 -7.72 -7.05 1.93
C LEU A 61 -8.59 -5.84 2.27
N ASN A 62 -9.76 -6.09 2.84
CA ASN A 62 -10.56 -5.06 3.48
C ASN A 62 -10.22 -5.03 4.97
N THR A 63 -9.82 -3.88 5.51
CA THR A 63 -9.40 -3.79 6.92
C THR A 63 -10.55 -3.51 7.88
N ASN A 64 -11.74 -3.27 7.37
CA ASN A 64 -12.94 -2.95 8.14
C ASN A 64 -14.00 -4.06 8.16
N ASN A 65 -13.69 -5.23 7.62
CA ASN A 65 -14.57 -6.40 7.66
C ASN A 65 -13.75 -7.70 7.59
N THR A 66 -14.43 -8.84 7.65
CA THR A 66 -13.84 -10.18 7.68
C THR A 66 -13.79 -10.88 6.30
N ASN A 67 -13.99 -10.14 5.23
CA ASN A 67 -13.95 -10.71 3.88
C ASN A 67 -12.55 -11.26 3.56
N ALA A 68 -12.53 -12.39 2.85
CA ALA A 68 -11.30 -12.95 2.33
C ALA A 68 -10.62 -12.01 1.31
N GLU A 69 -9.36 -12.28 1.02
CA GLU A 69 -8.63 -11.61 -0.06
C GLU A 69 -9.41 -11.64 -1.38
N SER A 70 -9.41 -10.53 -2.08
CA SER A 70 -10.04 -10.42 -3.39
C SER A 70 -9.08 -9.80 -4.41
N THR A 71 -9.20 -10.24 -5.67
CA THR A 71 -8.45 -9.68 -6.80
C THR A 71 -9.32 -8.71 -7.56
N ILE A 72 -8.88 -7.44 -7.65
CA ILE A 72 -9.55 -6.38 -8.42
C ILE A 72 -8.53 -5.77 -9.38
N SER A 73 -8.56 -6.22 -10.62
CA SER A 73 -7.54 -5.93 -11.64
C SER A 73 -7.39 -4.44 -11.98
N ASN A 74 -8.41 -3.64 -11.75
CA ASN A 74 -8.45 -2.21 -12.01
C ASN A 74 -8.41 -1.33 -10.74
N SER A 75 -7.94 -1.88 -9.62
CA SER A 75 -7.73 -1.19 -8.35
C SER A 75 -6.29 -0.61 -8.29
N LEU A 76 -5.46 -0.99 -7.30
CA LEU A 76 -4.02 -0.72 -7.34
C LEU A 76 -3.39 -1.66 -8.36
N THR A 77 -2.78 -1.11 -9.42
CA THR A 77 -2.29 -1.87 -10.58
C THR A 77 -0.79 -2.12 -10.56
N SER A 78 -0.03 -1.24 -9.91
CA SER A 78 1.42 -1.40 -9.72
C SER A 78 1.92 -0.63 -8.51
N PHE A 79 3.03 -1.09 -7.93
CA PHE A 79 3.86 -0.35 -7.01
C PHE A 79 5.00 0.28 -7.82
N ASP A 80 5.11 1.60 -7.79
CA ASP A 80 6.02 2.37 -8.63
C ASP A 80 7.15 2.97 -7.79
N SER A 81 8.26 3.37 -8.40
CA SER A 81 9.47 3.83 -7.69
C SER A 81 9.26 5.04 -6.77
N ASP A 82 8.19 5.81 -6.96
CA ASP A 82 7.84 7.00 -6.17
C ASP A 82 6.36 7.00 -5.76
N GLY A 83 5.75 5.81 -5.62
CA GLY A 83 4.35 5.68 -5.28
C GLY A 83 3.67 4.46 -5.88
N PHE A 84 2.49 4.62 -6.46
CA PHE A 84 1.70 3.51 -7.02
C PHE A 84 0.75 3.98 -8.11
N SER A 85 0.33 3.06 -8.97
CA SER A 85 -0.65 3.33 -10.03
C SER A 85 -2.01 2.71 -9.72
N LEU A 86 -3.05 3.40 -10.15
CA LEU A 86 -4.45 3.03 -9.97
C LEU A 86 -5.14 2.87 -11.31
N GLY A 87 -6.04 1.90 -11.40
CA GLY A 87 -7.05 1.82 -12.46
C GLY A 87 -8.33 2.58 -12.09
N ASN A 88 -9.40 2.28 -12.78
CA ASN A 88 -10.69 2.98 -12.64
C ASN A 88 -11.63 2.36 -11.59
N TYR A 89 -11.11 1.65 -10.60
CA TYR A 89 -11.94 1.07 -9.55
C TYR A 89 -12.47 2.17 -8.62
N ALA A 90 -13.80 2.29 -8.51
CA ALA A 90 -14.47 3.35 -7.75
C ALA A 90 -14.06 3.41 -6.27
N GLY A 91 -13.74 2.27 -5.65
CA GLY A 91 -13.32 2.23 -4.24
C GLY A 91 -11.98 2.91 -3.95
N THR A 92 -11.13 3.08 -4.98
CA THR A 92 -9.80 3.69 -4.83
C THR A 92 -9.56 4.90 -5.71
N ASN A 93 -10.38 5.11 -6.75
CA ASN A 93 -10.10 6.14 -7.76
C ASN A 93 -11.36 6.71 -8.46
N ASP A 94 -12.48 6.84 -7.77
CA ASP A 94 -13.62 7.62 -8.26
C ASP A 94 -13.38 9.14 -8.04
N ASN A 95 -14.30 9.98 -8.49
CA ASN A 95 -14.21 11.45 -8.38
C ASN A 95 -14.40 11.95 -6.94
N TYR A 96 -13.67 11.37 -5.98
CA TYR A 96 -13.65 11.73 -4.56
C TYR A 96 -12.23 11.97 -4.06
N ASN A 97 -12.10 12.38 -2.81
CA ASN A 97 -10.82 12.59 -2.17
C ASN A 97 -10.42 11.36 -1.34
N TYR A 98 -9.18 10.96 -1.49
CA TYR A 98 -8.59 9.78 -0.84
C TYR A 98 -7.41 10.17 0.04
N ALA A 99 -7.09 9.28 0.96
CA ALA A 99 -5.83 9.25 1.69
C ALA A 99 -5.19 7.88 1.49
N SER A 100 -3.88 7.86 1.30
CA SER A 100 -3.08 6.65 1.38
C SER A 100 -1.99 6.80 2.44
N TRP A 101 -1.75 5.72 3.17
CA TRP A 101 -0.62 5.55 4.06
C TRP A 101 0.30 4.54 3.41
N ASN A 102 1.57 4.88 3.31
CA ASN A 102 2.54 4.16 2.50
C ASN A 102 3.76 3.85 3.37
N TRP A 103 4.15 2.59 3.42
CA TRP A 103 5.33 2.13 4.15
C TRP A 103 6.32 1.48 3.21
N LEU A 104 7.60 1.80 3.41
CA LEU A 104 8.71 1.05 2.90
C LEU A 104 9.02 -0.05 3.90
N ALA A 105 8.83 -1.31 3.52
CA ALA A 105 9.40 -2.46 4.21
C ALA A 105 10.84 -2.66 3.74
N GLY A 106 11.53 -3.66 4.14
CA GLY A 106 12.93 -3.80 3.74
C GLY A 106 13.19 -4.97 2.78
N GLY A 107 13.55 -4.67 1.56
CA GLY A 107 14.15 -5.62 0.63
C GLY A 107 13.22 -6.72 0.09
N THR A 108 13.84 -7.66 -0.63
CA THR A 108 13.13 -8.81 -1.23
C THR A 108 12.64 -9.75 -0.13
N ALA A 109 11.39 -10.18 -0.26
CA ALA A 109 10.81 -11.15 0.67
C ALA A 109 11.56 -12.49 0.63
N SER A 110 11.78 -13.06 1.81
CA SER A 110 12.43 -14.35 2.00
C SER A 110 11.54 -15.31 2.77
N SER A 111 11.79 -16.61 2.58
CA SER A 111 11.11 -17.64 3.37
C SER A 111 11.57 -17.59 4.82
N ASN A 112 10.61 -17.59 5.73
CA ASN A 112 10.84 -17.71 7.16
C ASN A 112 10.27 -19.05 7.64
N THR A 113 11.11 -19.85 8.30
CA THR A 113 10.80 -21.19 8.81
C THR A 113 10.96 -21.29 10.32
N ASP A 114 11.12 -20.16 11.03
CA ASP A 114 11.36 -20.13 12.47
C ASP A 114 10.10 -20.42 13.30
N GLY A 115 8.93 -20.38 12.67
CA GLY A 115 7.66 -20.73 13.29
C GLY A 115 7.11 -22.07 12.81
N ASP A 116 5.99 -22.51 13.39
CA ASP A 116 5.29 -23.73 13.00
C ASP A 116 4.65 -23.64 11.60
N ILE A 117 4.48 -22.42 11.10
CA ILE A 117 3.92 -22.13 9.77
C ILE A 117 4.96 -21.40 8.94
N ASN A 118 5.36 -21.99 7.83
CA ASN A 118 6.25 -21.34 6.88
C ASN A 118 5.57 -20.10 6.29
N SER A 119 6.27 -18.98 6.31
CA SER A 119 5.79 -17.70 5.79
C SER A 119 6.82 -17.04 4.88
N THR A 120 6.37 -16.11 4.08
CA THR A 120 7.26 -15.24 3.29
C THR A 120 7.22 -13.85 3.90
N VAL A 121 8.36 -13.34 4.30
CA VAL A 121 8.48 -12.07 5.03
C VAL A 121 9.46 -11.13 4.33
N SER A 122 9.17 -9.84 4.44
CA SER A 122 10.10 -8.77 4.10
C SER A 122 10.30 -7.92 5.35
N ALA A 123 11.54 -7.71 5.74
CA ALA A 123 11.87 -6.93 6.92
C ALA A 123 13.02 -5.97 6.60
N ASN A 124 12.95 -4.76 7.16
CA ASN A 124 14.05 -3.82 7.12
C ASN A 124 15.11 -4.25 8.13
N THR A 125 16.37 -4.26 7.71
CA THR A 125 17.53 -4.66 8.53
C THR A 125 18.23 -3.46 9.20
N THR A 126 17.66 -2.27 9.15
CA THR A 126 18.21 -1.06 9.82
C THR A 126 17.79 -0.97 11.27
#